data_251ee62c193f2003e28dfd99ce2eb942
#
_entry.id   251ee62c193f2003e28dfd99ce2eb942
#
_cell.length_a   1.000
_cell.length_b   1.000
_cell.length_c   1.000
_cell.angle_alpha   90.00
_cell.angle_beta   90.00
_cell.angle_gamma   90.00
#
_symmetry.space_group_name_H-M   'P 1'
#
loop_
_entity.id
_entity.type
_entity.pdbx_description
1 polymer ?
#
loop_
_entity_poly.entity_id
_entity_poly.type
_entity_poly.pdbx_seq_one_letter_code
_entity_poly.pdbx_strand_id
1 'polypeptide(L)'
;DLCINSDQALDLKVFPNSVIINGGGYIALEFAGIFASFGSKVTLVYRGKNILRGFDSEISKIINEELVNSNINIRTETEINSVSKSDNGLLTTLSNGDNIKSSEVMFATGRIPNTQGMGLEKVGIEMGNTGEVIVDDNNETNIKNIFAIGDVTNRINLTPVAIAEGQIFSDNLFGGMQKKCNYTNVASAVFSQPAVGVVGLNESEAKNIYIND
;
A
#
# COMPACT_ATOMS: atom_id res chain seq x y z
N ASP A 1 1.15 3.06 -19.62
CA ASP A 1 2.15 2.36 -20.46
C ASP A 1 3.57 2.94 -20.39
N LEU A 2 3.79 4.10 -19.72
CA LEU A 2 5.12 4.68 -19.50
C LEU A 2 5.62 4.52 -18.05
N CYS A 3 4.73 4.20 -17.14
CA CYS A 3 5.04 4.09 -15.73
C CYS A 3 4.95 2.64 -15.28
N ILE A 4 5.65 2.29 -14.21
CA ILE A 4 5.66 0.96 -13.64
C ILE A 4 4.89 0.94 -12.30
N ASN A 5 4.43 -0.22 -11.91
CA ASN A 5 3.92 -0.53 -10.58
C ASN A 5 4.93 -1.38 -9.78
N SER A 6 4.55 -1.83 -8.59
CA SER A 6 5.42 -2.66 -7.74
C SER A 6 5.78 -4.00 -8.37
N ASP A 7 4.88 -4.63 -9.13
CA ASP A 7 5.14 -5.93 -9.77
C ASP A 7 6.24 -5.80 -10.85
N GLN A 8 6.12 -4.74 -11.66
CA GLN A 8 7.10 -4.43 -12.70
C GLN A 8 8.43 -3.97 -12.10
N ALA A 9 8.40 -3.23 -10.98
CA ALA A 9 9.60 -2.80 -10.28
C ALA A 9 10.43 -3.99 -9.76
N LEU A 10 9.79 -5.10 -9.36
CA LEU A 10 10.45 -6.34 -8.94
C LEU A 10 11.02 -7.16 -10.11
N ASP A 11 10.61 -6.90 -11.37
CA ASP A 11 11.06 -7.62 -12.56
C ASP A 11 11.84 -6.73 -13.54
N LEU A 12 12.38 -5.61 -13.07
CA LEU A 12 13.18 -4.71 -13.91
C LEU A 12 14.41 -5.44 -14.47
N LYS A 13 14.57 -5.38 -15.79
CA LYS A 13 15.72 -5.99 -16.49
C LYS A 13 16.97 -5.12 -16.43
N VAL A 14 16.79 -3.82 -16.26
CA VAL A 14 17.86 -2.83 -16.14
C VAL A 14 17.56 -1.97 -14.93
N PHE A 15 18.54 -1.85 -14.03
CA PHE A 15 18.38 -1.04 -12.83
C PHE A 15 18.42 0.46 -13.21
N PRO A 16 17.41 1.27 -12.78
CA PRO A 16 17.31 2.66 -13.21
C PRO A 16 18.32 3.56 -12.48
N ASN A 17 18.97 4.45 -13.21
CA ASN A 17 19.84 5.46 -12.59
C ASN A 17 19.05 6.50 -11.77
N SER A 18 17.79 6.72 -12.12
CA SER A 18 16.89 7.64 -11.41
C SER A 18 15.45 7.17 -11.49
N VAL A 19 14.71 7.33 -10.40
CA VAL A 19 13.30 6.95 -10.31
C VAL A 19 12.50 8.02 -9.59
N ILE A 20 11.30 8.31 -10.12
CA ILE A 20 10.27 9.06 -9.41
C ILE A 20 9.26 8.04 -8.90
N ILE A 21 8.93 8.10 -7.61
CA ILE A 21 7.92 7.23 -6.98
C ILE A 21 6.74 8.11 -6.56
N ASN A 22 5.57 7.85 -7.15
CA ASN A 22 4.33 8.51 -6.79
C ASN A 22 3.60 7.71 -5.70
N GLY A 23 3.59 8.23 -4.47
CA GLY A 23 2.95 7.61 -3.32
C GLY A 23 3.60 8.03 -2.01
N GLY A 24 2.89 7.85 -0.89
CA GLY A 24 3.38 8.16 0.46
C GLY A 24 3.06 7.06 1.46
N GLY A 25 2.57 5.90 0.99
CA GLY A 25 2.34 4.70 1.80
C GLY A 25 3.58 3.81 1.89
N TYR A 26 3.46 2.71 2.65
CA TYR A 26 4.58 1.81 2.93
C TYR A 26 5.27 1.28 1.67
N ILE A 27 4.54 0.90 0.63
CA ILE A 27 5.11 0.42 -0.65
C ILE A 27 6.04 1.47 -1.26
N ALA A 28 5.59 2.73 -1.31
CA ALA A 28 6.39 3.82 -1.88
C ALA A 28 7.71 4.03 -1.11
N LEU A 29 7.65 3.97 0.23
CA LEU A 29 8.81 4.18 1.09
C LEU A 29 9.81 3.02 1.02
N GLU A 30 9.32 1.79 1.01
CA GLU A 30 10.14 0.59 0.90
C GLU A 30 10.89 0.58 -0.44
N PHE A 31 10.20 0.81 -1.56
CA PHE A 31 10.86 0.90 -2.86
C PHE A 31 11.79 2.11 -2.96
N ALA A 32 11.45 3.25 -2.35
CA ALA A 32 12.35 4.39 -2.29
C ALA A 32 13.68 4.03 -1.60
N GLY A 33 13.60 3.33 -0.46
CA GLY A 33 14.78 2.82 0.25
C GLY A 33 15.57 1.81 -0.59
N ILE A 34 14.90 0.86 -1.24
CA ILE A 34 15.53 -0.14 -2.12
C ILE A 34 16.29 0.54 -3.26
N PHE A 35 15.62 1.39 -4.04
CA PHE A 35 16.25 2.06 -5.17
C PHE A 35 17.42 2.96 -4.73
N ALA A 36 17.26 3.72 -3.64
CA ALA A 36 18.32 4.56 -3.11
C ALA A 36 19.53 3.75 -2.65
N SER A 37 19.31 2.63 -1.94
CA SER A 37 20.38 1.75 -1.44
C SER A 37 21.18 1.12 -2.57
N PHE A 38 20.57 0.88 -3.73
CA PHE A 38 21.24 0.37 -4.93
C PHE A 38 21.76 1.49 -5.84
N GLY A 39 21.72 2.75 -5.40
CA GLY A 39 22.38 3.87 -6.07
C GLY A 39 21.53 4.67 -7.05
N SER A 40 20.22 4.42 -7.14
CA SER A 40 19.31 5.27 -7.91
C SER A 40 19.16 6.64 -7.26
N LYS A 41 19.05 7.68 -8.06
CA LYS A 41 18.57 8.99 -7.61
C LYS A 41 17.05 8.94 -7.46
N VAL A 42 16.56 8.98 -6.21
CA VAL A 42 15.13 8.80 -5.92
C VAL A 42 14.45 10.14 -5.63
N THR A 43 13.28 10.35 -6.25
CA THR A 43 12.35 11.41 -5.88
C THR A 43 11.01 10.80 -5.52
N LEU A 44 10.57 10.99 -4.28
CA LEU A 44 9.24 10.60 -3.80
C LEU A 44 8.29 11.78 -3.98
N VAL A 45 7.17 11.58 -4.67
CA VAL A 45 6.12 12.58 -4.87
C VAL A 45 4.86 12.11 -4.17
N TYR A 46 4.29 12.96 -3.30
CA TYR A 46 3.10 12.62 -2.55
C TYR A 46 2.16 13.81 -2.38
N ARG A 47 0.87 13.59 -2.67
CA ARG A 47 -0.16 14.64 -2.59
C ARG A 47 -0.48 15.09 -1.16
N GLY A 48 -0.26 14.24 -0.16
CA GLY A 48 -0.51 14.57 1.24
C GLY A 48 0.65 15.33 1.87
N LYS A 49 0.39 15.92 3.03
CA LYS A 49 1.38 16.67 3.82
C LYS A 49 2.42 15.75 4.48
N ASN A 50 1.96 14.63 5.04
CA ASN A 50 2.79 13.68 5.78
C ASN A 50 2.73 12.31 5.11
N ILE A 51 3.87 11.67 4.90
CA ILE A 51 3.97 10.26 4.48
C ILE A 51 3.40 9.33 5.55
N LEU A 52 3.17 8.06 5.23
CA LEU A 52 2.60 7.05 6.15
C LEU A 52 1.28 7.49 6.79
N ARG A 53 0.33 7.94 5.98
CA ARG A 53 -1.01 8.31 6.48
C ARG A 53 -1.62 7.16 7.29
N GLY A 54 -2.12 7.47 8.50
CA GLY A 54 -2.69 6.50 9.45
C GLY A 54 -1.69 5.99 10.49
N PHE A 55 -0.42 6.30 10.35
CA PHE A 55 0.59 6.07 11.38
C PHE A 55 0.69 7.28 12.33
N ASP A 56 1.38 7.09 13.44
CA ASP A 56 1.67 8.18 14.37
C ASP A 56 2.46 9.31 13.69
N SER A 57 2.13 10.55 14.03
CA SER A 57 2.72 11.72 13.39
C SER A 57 4.22 11.88 13.67
N GLU A 58 4.68 11.48 14.86
CA GLU A 58 6.12 11.51 15.21
C GLU A 58 6.88 10.46 14.40
N ILE A 59 6.32 9.26 14.25
CA ILE A 59 6.89 8.20 13.41
C ILE A 59 7.00 8.68 11.96
N SER A 60 5.92 9.26 11.42
CA SER A 60 5.93 9.81 10.05
C SER A 60 7.01 10.86 9.86
N LYS A 61 7.23 11.74 10.86
CA LYS A 61 8.26 12.77 10.83
C LYS A 61 9.67 12.17 10.86
N ILE A 62 9.93 11.25 11.78
CA ILE A 62 11.24 10.58 11.90
C ILE A 62 11.59 9.86 10.59
N ILE A 63 10.65 9.09 10.03
CA ILE A 63 10.89 8.39 8.76
C ILE A 63 11.15 9.38 7.61
N ASN A 64 10.42 10.49 7.55
CA ASN A 64 10.67 11.52 6.55
C ASN A 64 12.10 12.09 6.66
N GLU A 65 12.57 12.38 7.86
CA GLU A 65 13.93 12.87 8.13
C GLU A 65 14.99 11.84 7.71
N GLU A 66 14.79 10.57 8.05
CA GLU A 66 15.72 9.50 7.69
C GLU A 66 15.77 9.20 6.19
N LEU A 67 14.65 9.28 5.49
CA LEU A 67 14.64 9.18 4.03
C LEU A 67 15.42 10.33 3.37
N VAL A 68 15.27 11.56 3.88
CA VAL A 68 16.05 12.71 3.41
C VAL A 68 17.54 12.52 3.70
N ASN A 69 17.92 12.03 4.90
CA ASN A 69 19.29 11.69 5.26
C ASN A 69 19.88 10.61 4.33
N SER A 70 19.03 9.75 3.79
CA SER A 70 19.39 8.73 2.78
C SER A 70 19.41 9.25 1.34
N ASN A 71 19.45 10.58 1.14
CA ASN A 71 19.45 11.28 -0.15
C ASN A 71 18.21 11.04 -1.02
N ILE A 72 17.08 10.72 -0.42
CA ILE A 72 15.79 10.64 -1.12
C ILE A 72 15.16 12.05 -1.13
N ASN A 73 14.87 12.57 -2.32
CA ASN A 73 14.20 13.85 -2.47
C ASN A 73 12.69 13.68 -2.27
N ILE A 74 12.11 14.30 -1.24
CA ILE A 74 10.70 14.17 -0.92
C ILE A 74 9.95 15.45 -1.32
N ARG A 75 8.87 15.28 -2.09
CA ARG A 75 7.96 16.33 -2.56
C ARG A 75 6.56 16.02 -2.06
N THR A 76 6.22 16.52 -0.87
CA THR A 76 4.85 16.47 -0.32
C THR A 76 3.97 17.56 -0.90
N GLU A 77 2.65 17.48 -0.68
CA GLU A 77 1.64 18.42 -1.18
C GLU A 77 1.75 18.65 -2.70
N THR A 78 2.18 17.61 -3.41
CA THR A 78 2.52 17.63 -4.84
C THR A 78 1.98 16.42 -5.54
N GLU A 79 1.42 16.59 -6.72
CA GLU A 79 0.88 15.53 -7.57
C GLU A 79 1.62 15.48 -8.91
N ILE A 80 1.60 14.32 -9.56
CA ILE A 80 2.06 14.15 -10.93
C ILE A 80 0.91 14.49 -11.87
N ASN A 81 1.08 15.54 -12.68
CA ASN A 81 0.09 15.94 -13.69
C ASN A 81 0.23 15.13 -14.98
N SER A 82 1.47 14.86 -15.40
CA SER A 82 1.72 14.09 -16.62
C SER A 82 3.11 13.46 -16.62
N VAL A 83 3.23 12.38 -17.39
CA VAL A 83 4.50 11.72 -17.70
C VAL A 83 4.59 11.56 -19.22
N SER A 84 5.67 11.98 -19.81
CA SER A 84 5.94 11.89 -21.24
C SER A 84 7.33 11.33 -21.53
N LYS A 85 7.54 10.79 -22.73
CA LYS A 85 8.87 10.40 -23.18
C LYS A 85 9.75 11.62 -23.42
N SER A 86 11.03 11.51 -23.09
CA SER A 86 12.07 12.48 -23.42
C SER A 86 13.24 11.76 -24.08
N ASP A 87 14.21 12.50 -24.61
CA ASP A 87 15.34 11.92 -25.37
C ASP A 87 16.11 10.82 -24.61
N ASN A 88 16.20 10.93 -23.27
CA ASN A 88 16.94 9.98 -22.42
C ASN A 88 16.10 9.57 -21.19
N GLY A 89 14.87 9.09 -21.38
CA GLY A 89 14.02 8.62 -20.29
C GLY A 89 12.64 9.24 -20.29
N LEU A 90 12.17 9.65 -19.14
CA LEU A 90 10.84 10.21 -18.90
C LEU A 90 10.94 11.65 -18.37
N LEU A 91 10.00 12.49 -18.78
CA LEU A 91 9.77 13.83 -18.26
C LEU A 91 8.46 13.82 -17.48
N THR A 92 8.54 14.10 -16.18
CA THR A 92 7.39 14.20 -15.28
C THR A 92 7.10 15.66 -14.96
N THR A 93 5.87 16.11 -15.22
CA THR A 93 5.38 17.43 -14.84
C THR A 93 4.58 17.34 -13.56
N LEU A 94 4.93 18.13 -12.56
CA LEU A 94 4.30 18.19 -11.25
C LEU A 94 3.22 19.28 -11.18
N SER A 95 2.33 19.20 -10.20
CA SER A 95 1.23 20.15 -9.98
C SER A 95 1.68 21.57 -9.70
N ASN A 96 2.88 21.76 -9.16
CA ASN A 96 3.49 23.06 -8.92
C ASN A 96 4.21 23.67 -10.14
N GLY A 97 4.16 22.96 -11.30
CA GLY A 97 4.80 23.37 -12.55
C GLY A 97 6.25 22.90 -12.74
N ASP A 98 6.85 22.26 -11.73
CA ASP A 98 8.20 21.68 -11.86
C ASP A 98 8.21 20.53 -12.87
N ASN A 99 9.34 20.39 -13.56
CA ASN A 99 9.60 19.29 -14.48
C ASN A 99 10.81 18.49 -13.99
N ILE A 100 10.66 17.18 -13.86
CA ILE A 100 11.72 16.28 -13.40
C ILE A 100 11.98 15.21 -14.46
N LYS A 101 13.24 15.03 -14.83
CA LYS A 101 13.67 13.92 -15.70
C LYS A 101 14.07 12.71 -14.84
N SER A 102 13.64 11.52 -15.26
CA SER A 102 14.01 10.25 -14.63
C SER A 102 14.14 9.12 -15.64
N SER A 103 14.81 8.03 -15.25
CA SER A 103 14.85 6.79 -16.04
C SER A 103 13.51 6.07 -15.98
N GLU A 104 12.89 6.04 -14.78
CA GLU A 104 11.62 5.37 -14.53
C GLU A 104 10.69 6.24 -13.67
N VAL A 105 9.38 5.97 -13.77
CA VAL A 105 8.34 6.53 -12.90
C VAL A 105 7.49 5.37 -12.38
N MET A 106 7.46 5.21 -11.05
CA MET A 106 6.69 4.17 -10.36
C MET A 106 5.46 4.76 -9.68
N PHE A 107 4.31 4.11 -9.86
CA PHE A 107 3.08 4.45 -9.14
C PHE A 107 2.85 3.44 -8.01
N ALA A 108 2.83 3.95 -6.77
CA ALA A 108 2.57 3.23 -5.53
C ALA A 108 1.45 3.92 -4.72
N THR A 109 0.35 4.28 -5.40
CA THR A 109 -0.73 5.11 -4.87
C THR A 109 -1.83 4.33 -4.16
N GLY A 110 -1.72 3.02 -4.11
CA GLY A 110 -2.66 2.11 -3.44
C GLY A 110 -2.77 0.76 -4.13
N ARG A 111 -3.60 -0.10 -3.54
CA ARG A 111 -3.95 -1.42 -4.07
C ARG A 111 -5.46 -1.55 -4.11
N ILE A 112 -5.95 -2.30 -5.08
CA ILE A 112 -7.35 -2.70 -5.21
C ILE A 112 -7.41 -4.23 -5.34
N PRO A 113 -8.51 -4.88 -4.92
CA PRO A 113 -8.71 -6.31 -5.15
C PRO A 113 -8.61 -6.67 -6.63
N ASN A 114 -7.89 -7.75 -6.94
CA ASN A 114 -7.69 -8.19 -8.33
C ASN A 114 -8.81 -9.15 -8.76
N THR A 115 -10.03 -8.66 -8.79
CA THR A 115 -11.26 -9.42 -9.07
C THR A 115 -11.78 -9.23 -10.50
N GLN A 116 -11.27 -8.22 -11.20
CA GLN A 116 -11.73 -7.88 -12.56
C GLN A 116 -11.52 -9.06 -13.54
N GLY A 117 -12.57 -9.40 -14.28
CA GLY A 117 -12.51 -10.47 -15.28
C GLY A 117 -12.63 -11.89 -14.75
N MET A 118 -12.77 -12.09 -13.43
CA MET A 118 -12.98 -13.40 -12.82
C MET A 118 -14.41 -13.93 -13.02
N GLY A 119 -15.34 -13.07 -13.43
CA GLY A 119 -16.74 -13.45 -13.68
C GLY A 119 -17.56 -13.64 -12.41
N LEU A 120 -17.15 -13.03 -11.30
CA LEU A 120 -17.81 -13.14 -9.99
C LEU A 120 -19.22 -12.59 -10.05
N GLU A 121 -19.42 -11.50 -10.77
CA GLU A 121 -20.74 -10.88 -10.97
C GLU A 121 -21.71 -11.80 -11.76
N LYS A 122 -21.18 -12.66 -12.64
CA LYS A 122 -22.00 -13.59 -13.44
C LYS A 122 -22.63 -14.68 -12.60
N VAL A 123 -22.00 -15.04 -11.47
CA VAL A 123 -22.50 -16.01 -10.51
C VAL A 123 -23.26 -15.33 -9.35
N GLY A 124 -23.42 -14.00 -9.40
CA GLY A 124 -24.20 -13.22 -8.45
C GLY A 124 -23.49 -12.91 -7.13
N ILE A 125 -22.16 -12.97 -7.08
CA ILE A 125 -21.39 -12.56 -5.91
C ILE A 125 -21.48 -11.05 -5.74
N GLU A 126 -21.81 -10.60 -4.52
CA GLU A 126 -21.83 -9.19 -4.17
C GLU A 126 -20.40 -8.64 -4.09
N MET A 127 -20.23 -7.50 -4.81
CA MET A 127 -18.95 -6.81 -4.89
C MET A 127 -19.07 -5.42 -4.27
N GLY A 128 -18.05 -4.99 -3.55
CA GLY A 128 -17.98 -3.63 -3.03
C GLY A 128 -17.49 -2.60 -4.05
N ASN A 129 -17.47 -1.35 -3.64
CA ASN A 129 -17.19 -0.20 -4.52
C ASN A 129 -15.76 -0.18 -5.07
N THR A 130 -14.80 -0.82 -4.41
CA THR A 130 -13.40 -0.92 -4.86
C THR A 130 -13.10 -2.25 -5.54
N GLY A 131 -14.13 -3.08 -5.78
CA GLY A 131 -14.00 -4.39 -6.41
C GLY A 131 -13.71 -5.53 -5.43
N GLU A 132 -13.85 -5.29 -4.12
CA GLU A 132 -13.74 -6.33 -3.09
C GLU A 132 -14.93 -7.28 -3.11
N VAL A 133 -14.68 -8.53 -2.74
CA VAL A 133 -15.73 -9.52 -2.49
C VAL A 133 -16.31 -9.28 -1.10
N ILE A 134 -17.63 -9.05 -1.04
CA ILE A 134 -18.34 -8.88 0.23
C ILE A 134 -18.53 -10.24 0.89
N VAL A 135 -18.13 -10.35 2.16
CA VAL A 135 -18.25 -11.56 2.96
C VAL A 135 -18.73 -11.23 4.39
N ASP A 136 -19.35 -12.24 5.02
CA ASP A 136 -19.75 -12.17 6.42
C ASP A 136 -18.56 -12.44 7.38
N ASP A 137 -18.86 -12.55 8.69
CA ASP A 137 -17.86 -12.86 9.73
C ASP A 137 -17.23 -14.26 9.61
N ASN A 138 -17.82 -15.15 8.82
CA ASN A 138 -17.31 -16.49 8.55
C ASN A 138 -16.57 -16.59 7.22
N ASN A 139 -16.34 -15.44 6.56
CA ASN A 139 -15.77 -15.31 5.23
C ASN A 139 -16.62 -15.93 4.12
N GLU A 140 -17.92 -16.18 4.35
CA GLU A 140 -18.86 -16.66 3.32
C GLU A 140 -19.44 -15.46 2.56
N THR A 141 -19.56 -15.62 1.24
CA THR A 141 -20.20 -14.62 0.37
C THR A 141 -21.73 -14.74 0.47
N ASN A 142 -22.44 -13.86 -0.20
CA ASN A 142 -23.89 -14.00 -0.38
C ASN A 142 -24.32 -15.28 -1.13
N ILE A 143 -23.39 -15.94 -1.81
CA ILE A 143 -23.61 -17.22 -2.49
C ILE A 143 -23.10 -18.36 -1.64
N LYS A 144 -23.99 -19.26 -1.21
CA LYS A 144 -23.67 -20.41 -0.36
C LYS A 144 -22.53 -21.24 -0.93
N ASN A 145 -21.63 -21.68 -0.04
CA ASN A 145 -20.43 -22.48 -0.34
C ASN A 145 -19.36 -21.74 -1.16
N ILE A 146 -19.46 -20.41 -1.28
CA ILE A 146 -18.39 -19.58 -1.84
C ILE A 146 -17.87 -18.67 -0.75
N PHE A 147 -16.57 -18.72 -0.53
CA PHE A 147 -15.85 -18.01 0.51
C PHE A 147 -14.75 -17.14 -0.11
N ALA A 148 -14.40 -16.04 0.58
CA ALA A 148 -13.26 -15.21 0.21
C ALA A 148 -12.48 -14.78 1.46
N ILE A 149 -11.15 -14.82 1.36
CA ILE A 149 -10.21 -14.48 2.44
C ILE A 149 -9.08 -13.62 1.91
N GLY A 150 -8.41 -12.90 2.79
CA GLY A 150 -7.26 -12.06 2.47
C GLY A 150 -7.61 -10.81 1.66
N ASP A 151 -6.67 -10.32 0.88
CA ASP A 151 -6.71 -9.02 0.20
C ASP A 151 -7.93 -8.86 -0.73
N VAL A 152 -8.49 -9.96 -1.23
CA VAL A 152 -9.67 -9.92 -2.09
C VAL A 152 -10.92 -9.39 -1.38
N THR A 153 -10.96 -9.45 -0.03
CA THR A 153 -12.04 -8.90 0.80
C THR A 153 -11.81 -7.46 1.23
N ASN A 154 -10.62 -6.92 0.98
CA ASN A 154 -10.19 -5.55 1.29
C ASN A 154 -10.44 -5.12 2.75
N ARG A 155 -10.34 -6.03 3.72
CA ARG A 155 -10.49 -5.75 5.16
C ARG A 155 -9.18 -5.20 5.72
N ILE A 156 -8.18 -6.06 5.92
CA ILE A 156 -6.81 -5.69 6.32
C ILE A 156 -5.84 -6.44 5.41
N ASN A 157 -5.21 -5.70 4.50
CA ASN A 157 -4.37 -6.24 3.43
C ASN A 157 -2.96 -6.57 3.94
N LEU A 158 -2.88 -7.60 4.79
CA LEU A 158 -1.64 -8.09 5.40
C LEU A 158 -1.58 -9.61 5.31
N THR A 159 -0.43 -10.15 4.90
CA THR A 159 -0.19 -11.60 4.81
C THR A 159 -0.52 -12.36 6.10
N PRO A 160 -0.12 -11.90 7.31
CA PRO A 160 -0.51 -12.59 8.55
C PRO A 160 -2.02 -12.66 8.77
N VAL A 161 -2.77 -11.65 8.34
CA VAL A 161 -4.24 -11.64 8.43
C VAL A 161 -4.83 -12.67 7.48
N ALA A 162 -4.41 -12.69 6.23
CA ALA A 162 -4.85 -13.68 5.25
C ALA A 162 -4.57 -15.13 5.70
N ILE A 163 -3.41 -15.37 6.32
CA ILE A 163 -3.04 -16.67 6.90
C ILE A 163 -3.98 -17.03 8.06
N ALA A 164 -4.26 -16.09 8.97
CA ALA A 164 -5.17 -16.32 10.10
C ALA A 164 -6.61 -16.59 9.63
N GLU A 165 -7.10 -15.84 8.65
CA GLU A 165 -8.41 -16.08 8.03
C GLU A 165 -8.47 -17.45 7.38
N GLY A 166 -7.44 -17.86 6.63
CA GLY A 166 -7.36 -19.17 6.00
C GLY A 166 -7.34 -20.32 7.00
N GLN A 167 -6.61 -20.16 8.12
CA GLN A 167 -6.59 -21.16 9.18
C GLN A 167 -7.97 -21.29 9.85
N ILE A 168 -8.59 -20.16 10.21
CA ILE A 168 -9.93 -20.12 10.82
C ILE A 168 -10.98 -20.71 9.88
N PHE A 169 -10.94 -20.35 8.59
CA PHE A 169 -11.80 -20.92 7.58
C PHE A 169 -11.69 -22.45 7.52
N SER A 170 -10.47 -22.99 7.48
CA SER A 170 -10.22 -24.44 7.46
C SER A 170 -10.70 -25.14 8.73
N ASP A 171 -10.39 -24.56 9.90
CA ASP A 171 -10.81 -25.09 11.20
C ASP A 171 -12.34 -25.15 11.34
N ASN A 172 -13.04 -24.12 10.85
CA ASN A 172 -14.50 -24.05 10.91
C ASN A 172 -15.15 -25.03 9.91
N LEU A 173 -14.68 -25.03 8.65
CA LEU A 173 -15.33 -25.79 7.59
C LEU A 173 -15.08 -27.32 7.73
N PHE A 174 -13.85 -27.72 8.10
CA PHE A 174 -13.42 -29.09 8.14
C PHE A 174 -13.19 -29.61 9.57
N GLY A 175 -12.89 -28.73 10.52
CA GLY A 175 -12.59 -29.11 11.90
C GLY A 175 -13.79 -29.02 12.86
N GLY A 176 -14.96 -28.57 12.39
CA GLY A 176 -16.17 -28.42 13.21
C GLY A 176 -16.04 -27.35 14.30
N MET A 177 -15.10 -26.40 14.15
CA MET A 177 -14.92 -25.29 15.07
C MET A 177 -15.86 -24.12 14.74
N GLN A 178 -15.96 -23.15 15.65
CA GLN A 178 -16.72 -21.90 15.48
C GLN A 178 -15.86 -20.71 15.88
N LYS A 179 -14.74 -20.54 15.19
CA LYS A 179 -13.80 -19.45 15.45
C LYS A 179 -14.16 -18.23 14.61
N LYS A 180 -13.87 -17.02 15.13
CA LYS A 180 -13.94 -15.77 14.38
C LYS A 180 -12.56 -15.13 14.31
N CYS A 181 -12.26 -14.46 13.19
CA CYS A 181 -11.04 -13.70 13.06
C CYS A 181 -11.12 -12.44 13.94
N ASN A 182 -10.06 -12.18 14.69
CA ASN A 182 -9.95 -10.96 15.47
C ASN A 182 -9.09 -9.95 14.70
N TYR A 183 -9.70 -8.85 14.30
CA TYR A 183 -9.04 -7.76 13.56
C TYR A 183 -8.59 -6.61 14.47
N THR A 184 -8.75 -6.72 15.80
CA THR A 184 -8.26 -5.73 16.75
C THR A 184 -6.76 -5.89 16.99
N ASN A 185 -6.06 -4.77 17.10
CA ASN A 185 -4.61 -4.73 17.40
C ASN A 185 -3.75 -5.59 16.46
N VAL A 186 -4.08 -5.58 15.17
CA VAL A 186 -3.26 -6.25 14.17
C VAL A 186 -1.93 -5.50 14.03
N ALA A 187 -0.83 -6.23 14.28
CA ALA A 187 0.51 -5.67 14.12
C ALA A 187 0.81 -5.43 12.64
N SER A 188 1.39 -4.27 12.34
CA SER A 188 1.82 -3.89 10.98
C SER A 188 3.28 -3.47 11.00
N ALA A 189 3.98 -3.73 9.91
CA ALA A 189 5.37 -3.34 9.72
C ALA A 189 5.56 -2.57 8.41
N VAL A 190 6.47 -1.61 8.42
CA VAL A 190 6.99 -0.95 7.23
C VAL A 190 8.50 -1.21 7.19
N PHE A 191 8.96 -1.84 6.11
CA PHE A 191 10.37 -2.21 5.95
C PHE A 191 11.19 -1.06 5.34
N SER A 192 10.94 0.15 5.86
CA SER A 192 11.79 1.32 5.59
C SER A 192 13.13 1.23 6.35
N GLN A 193 13.98 2.22 6.15
CA GLN A 193 15.24 2.36 6.91
C GLN A 193 15.22 3.70 7.68
N PRO A 194 15.02 3.66 9.02
CA PRO A 194 14.79 2.48 9.88
C PRO A 194 13.43 1.83 9.66
N ALA A 195 13.29 0.56 10.05
CA ALA A 195 12.02 -0.16 9.99
C ALA A 195 11.04 0.35 11.06
N VAL A 196 9.73 0.30 10.74
CA VAL A 196 8.66 0.70 11.64
C VAL A 196 7.80 -0.51 11.99
N GLY A 197 7.50 -0.70 13.28
CA GLY A 197 6.51 -1.65 13.75
C GLY A 197 5.44 -0.91 14.55
N VAL A 198 4.17 -1.21 14.29
CA VAL A 198 3.04 -0.61 15.01
C VAL A 198 2.02 -1.66 15.37
N VAL A 199 1.34 -1.46 16.50
CA VAL A 199 0.20 -2.26 16.95
C VAL A 199 -0.69 -1.42 17.86
N GLY A 200 -2.00 -1.54 17.69
CA GLY A 200 -2.97 -0.78 18.47
C GLY A 200 -3.19 0.64 17.95
N LEU A 201 -3.55 1.55 18.84
CA LEU A 201 -3.94 2.92 18.54
C LEU A 201 -2.71 3.82 18.33
N ASN A 202 -2.79 4.74 17.39
CA ASN A 202 -1.88 5.87 17.35
C ASN A 202 -2.27 6.93 18.41
N GLU A 203 -1.37 7.90 18.67
CA GLU A 203 -1.59 8.92 19.70
C GLU A 203 -2.89 9.72 19.47
N SER A 204 -3.19 10.07 18.23
CA SER A 204 -4.39 10.84 17.88
C SER A 204 -5.67 10.05 18.14
N GLU A 205 -5.69 8.77 17.80
CA GLU A 205 -6.81 7.87 18.09
C GLU A 205 -6.99 7.66 19.59
N ALA A 206 -5.89 7.45 20.32
CA ALA A 206 -5.93 7.30 21.78
C ALA A 206 -6.46 8.57 22.47
N LYS A 207 -6.02 9.76 22.05
CA LYS A 207 -6.54 11.03 22.55
C LYS A 207 -8.04 11.20 22.32
N ASN A 208 -8.51 10.81 21.13
CA ASN A 208 -9.93 10.91 20.82
C ASN A 208 -10.81 9.99 21.69
N ILE A 209 -10.29 8.83 22.08
CA ILE A 209 -11.02 7.86 22.91
C ILE A 209 -10.94 8.20 24.41
N TYR A 210 -9.76 8.58 24.91
CA TYR A 210 -9.48 8.63 26.34
C TYR A 210 -9.38 10.04 26.94
N ILE A 211 -9.35 11.11 26.12
CA ILE A 211 -9.20 12.49 26.60
C ILE A 211 -10.48 13.31 26.40
N ASN A 212 -11.41 12.84 25.57
CA ASN A 212 -12.70 13.50 25.32
C ASN A 212 -13.84 12.92 26.16
N ASP A 213 -13.56 12.03 27.12
CA ASP A 213 -14.40 11.62 28.22
C ASP A 213 -13.91 12.33 29.51
#